data_ef65fbc612eda4bf4ceab7d5bc1b372f
#
_entry.id   ef65fbc612eda4bf4ceab7d5bc1b372f
#
_cell.length_a   1.000
_cell.length_b   1.000
_cell.length_c   1.000
_cell.angle_alpha   90.00
_cell.angle_beta   90.00
_cell.angle_gamma   90.00
#
_symmetry.space_group_name_H-M   'P 1'
#
loop_
_entity.id
_entity.type
_entity.pdbx_description
1 polymer ?
#
loop_
_entity_poly.entity_id
_entity_poly.type
_entity_poly.pdbx_seq_one_letter_code
_entity_poly.pdbx_strand_id
1 'polypeptide(L)'
;MISTVFQFKRRNVIYFLLLSPAGLLAQKLGDDERSAAMTHLYVSRMKFLNSIAGLSPEQLAFKAGPDRWSIAECAEHITLSEDLIFKMAERALAVPAAKREPAVYLRVDQQILKSMVNRDKKGKAPEALKPSNKWKTMDAMIADFKERRKKTIEWVERTDADVRGHAVPHPEFKELDAFQWVLLLSAHTERHTLQILEVRAEETFPKK
;
A
#
# COMPACT_ATOMS: atom_id res chain seq x y z
N MET A 1 40.60 31.68 -75.17
CA MET A 1 40.68 30.58 -74.18
C MET A 1 39.93 31.07 -72.92
N ILE A 2 38.72 30.59 -72.74
CA ILE A 2 37.87 31.00 -71.61
C ILE A 2 37.86 29.83 -70.59
N SER A 3 38.44 30.06 -69.44
CA SER A 3 38.49 29.05 -68.33
C SER A 3 37.29 29.26 -67.40
N THR A 4 36.37 28.30 -67.43
CA THR A 4 35.20 28.31 -66.60
C THR A 4 35.53 27.63 -65.28
N VAL A 5 35.56 28.38 -64.16
CA VAL A 5 35.74 27.86 -62.80
C VAL A 5 34.40 27.43 -62.26
N PHE A 6 34.22 26.11 -62.08
CA PHE A 6 33.06 25.56 -61.41
C PHE A 6 33.21 25.70 -59.84
N GLN A 7 32.40 26.56 -59.26
CA GLN A 7 32.30 26.63 -57.78
C GLN A 7 31.33 25.56 -57.27
N PHE A 8 31.87 24.58 -56.48
CA PHE A 8 31.05 23.63 -55.73
C PHE A 8 30.54 24.27 -54.46
N LYS A 9 29.23 24.57 -54.39
CA LYS A 9 28.54 24.95 -53.12
C LYS A 9 28.48 23.74 -52.21
N ARG A 10 29.23 23.75 -51.10
CA ARG A 10 29.09 22.78 -50.02
C ARG A 10 27.74 22.99 -49.32
N ARG A 11 26.82 22.05 -49.50
CA ARG A 11 25.58 21.96 -48.70
C ARG A 11 25.95 21.41 -47.35
N ASN A 12 25.87 22.24 -46.30
CA ASN A 12 25.93 21.80 -44.91
C ASN A 12 24.66 20.98 -44.61
N VAL A 13 24.79 19.67 -44.57
CA VAL A 13 23.76 18.77 -44.07
C VAL A 13 23.89 18.78 -42.55
N ILE A 14 23.01 19.52 -41.89
CA ILE A 14 22.88 19.48 -40.42
C ILE A 14 22.13 18.17 -40.09
N TYR A 15 22.86 17.18 -39.60
CA TYR A 15 22.25 16.01 -39.00
C TYR A 15 21.62 16.42 -37.66
N PHE A 16 20.31 16.57 -37.61
CA PHE A 16 19.57 16.57 -36.37
C PHE A 16 19.66 15.14 -35.82
N LEU A 17 20.57 14.90 -34.85
CA LEU A 17 20.49 13.76 -33.99
C LEU A 17 19.18 13.91 -33.16
N LEU A 18 18.14 13.24 -33.59
CA LEU A 18 16.99 12.97 -32.76
C LEU A 18 17.47 12.09 -31.58
N LEU A 19 17.88 12.72 -30.50
CA LEU A 19 17.96 12.07 -29.19
C LEU A 19 16.55 11.59 -28.87
N SER A 20 16.21 10.37 -29.21
CA SER A 20 15.06 9.69 -28.62
C SER A 20 15.26 9.76 -27.09
N PRO A 21 14.29 10.28 -26.31
CA PRO A 21 14.39 10.16 -24.88
C PRO A 21 14.53 8.66 -24.59
N ALA A 22 15.62 8.26 -23.93
CA ALA A 22 15.77 6.90 -23.45
C ALA A 22 14.52 6.64 -22.59
N GLY A 23 13.57 5.88 -23.16
CA GLY A 23 12.32 5.58 -22.48
C GLY A 23 12.68 4.96 -21.12
N LEU A 24 12.20 5.56 -20.03
CA LEU A 24 12.31 4.92 -18.74
C LEU A 24 11.72 3.52 -18.90
N LEU A 25 12.54 2.50 -18.69
CA LEU A 25 12.04 1.12 -18.67
C LEU A 25 11.13 0.98 -17.45
N ALA A 26 9.90 0.52 -17.69
CA ALA A 26 8.93 0.28 -16.63
C ALA A 26 9.52 -0.68 -15.59
N GLN A 27 9.46 -0.28 -14.32
CA GLN A 27 9.91 -1.08 -13.18
C GLN A 27 8.75 -1.95 -12.68
N LYS A 28 8.43 -2.99 -13.44
CA LYS A 28 7.40 -3.98 -13.12
C LYS A 28 7.79 -4.80 -11.89
N LEU A 29 6.81 -5.40 -11.24
CA LEU A 29 7.07 -6.37 -10.17
C LEU A 29 7.83 -7.58 -10.70
N GLY A 30 8.95 -7.90 -10.07
CA GLY A 30 9.59 -9.20 -10.21
C GLY A 30 8.77 -10.30 -9.53
N ASP A 31 9.04 -11.57 -9.90
CA ASP A 31 8.32 -12.73 -9.34
C ASP A 31 8.47 -12.82 -7.82
N ASP A 32 9.66 -12.55 -7.29
CA ASP A 32 9.93 -12.56 -5.85
C ASP A 32 9.16 -11.44 -5.12
N GLU A 33 9.12 -10.23 -5.67
CA GLU A 33 8.38 -9.12 -5.11
C GLU A 33 6.88 -9.40 -5.10
N ARG A 34 6.36 -9.94 -6.19
CA ARG A 34 4.95 -10.35 -6.33
C ARG A 34 4.61 -11.42 -5.29
N SER A 35 5.42 -12.46 -5.20
CA SER A 35 5.25 -13.55 -4.23
C SER A 35 5.30 -13.06 -2.79
N ALA A 36 6.23 -12.16 -2.46
CA ALA A 36 6.33 -11.54 -1.14
C ALA A 36 5.08 -10.72 -0.81
N ALA A 37 4.62 -9.85 -1.72
CA ALA A 37 3.41 -9.05 -1.53
C ALA A 37 2.17 -9.93 -1.32
N MET A 38 2.00 -10.96 -2.15
CA MET A 38 0.92 -11.93 -2.01
C MET A 38 0.94 -12.61 -0.64
N THR A 39 2.12 -13.04 -0.19
CA THR A 39 2.30 -13.65 1.14
C THR A 39 1.89 -12.68 2.25
N HIS A 40 2.34 -11.43 2.23
CA HIS A 40 1.97 -10.42 3.21
C HIS A 40 0.45 -10.16 3.24
N LEU A 41 -0.18 -10.06 2.07
CA LEU A 41 -1.62 -9.85 1.95
C LEU A 41 -2.43 -11.02 2.50
N TYR A 42 -2.06 -12.25 2.18
CA TYR A 42 -2.74 -13.46 2.67
C TYR A 42 -2.54 -13.65 4.17
N VAL A 43 -1.31 -13.52 4.66
CA VAL A 43 -0.99 -13.70 6.08
C VAL A 43 -1.69 -12.66 6.95
N SER A 44 -1.65 -11.38 6.58
CA SER A 44 -2.32 -10.33 7.35
C SER A 44 -3.85 -10.49 7.34
N ARG A 45 -4.44 -10.90 6.19
CA ARG A 45 -5.86 -11.26 6.11
C ARG A 45 -6.23 -12.38 7.05
N MET A 46 -5.47 -13.48 7.04
CA MET A 46 -5.70 -14.64 7.89
C MET A 46 -5.58 -14.29 9.37
N LYS A 47 -4.52 -13.59 9.77
CA LYS A 47 -4.31 -13.16 11.15
C LYS A 47 -5.46 -12.28 11.64
N PHE A 48 -5.89 -11.31 10.83
CA PHE A 48 -7.01 -10.43 11.18
C PHE A 48 -8.30 -11.23 11.38
N LEU A 49 -8.71 -12.04 10.41
CA LEU A 49 -9.94 -12.82 10.50
C LEU A 49 -9.94 -13.78 11.70
N ASN A 50 -8.81 -14.43 11.98
CA ASN A 50 -8.65 -15.31 13.13
C ASN A 50 -8.71 -14.54 14.45
N SER A 51 -8.23 -13.30 14.49
CA SER A 51 -8.24 -12.48 15.71
C SER A 51 -9.65 -12.11 16.20
N ILE A 52 -10.64 -12.12 15.31
CA ILE A 52 -12.03 -11.75 15.62
C ILE A 52 -13.01 -12.94 15.54
N ALA A 53 -12.55 -14.09 15.09
CA ALA A 53 -13.40 -15.25 14.91
C ALA A 53 -14.00 -15.78 16.23
N GLY A 54 -15.32 -16.02 16.23
CA GLY A 54 -16.04 -16.60 17.36
C GLY A 54 -16.12 -15.73 18.62
N LEU A 55 -15.83 -14.44 18.52
CA LEU A 55 -16.03 -13.49 19.61
C LEU A 55 -17.53 -13.15 19.78
N SER A 56 -17.97 -13.03 21.04
CA SER A 56 -19.33 -12.59 21.36
C SER A 56 -19.50 -11.09 21.08
N PRO A 57 -20.75 -10.59 20.95
CA PRO A 57 -21.02 -9.17 20.82
C PRO A 57 -20.40 -8.34 21.97
N GLU A 58 -20.43 -8.86 23.20
CA GLU A 58 -19.81 -8.21 24.35
C GLU A 58 -18.28 -8.13 24.20
N GLN A 59 -17.65 -9.22 23.79
CA GLN A 59 -16.20 -9.26 23.52
C GLN A 59 -15.80 -8.29 22.39
N LEU A 60 -16.60 -8.20 21.34
CA LEU A 60 -16.36 -7.28 20.24
C LEU A 60 -16.48 -5.81 20.64
N ALA A 61 -17.41 -5.49 21.57
CA ALA A 61 -17.65 -4.13 22.05
C ALA A 61 -16.73 -3.73 23.21
N PHE A 62 -15.97 -4.67 23.81
CA PHE A 62 -15.12 -4.40 24.96
C PHE A 62 -14.03 -3.37 24.64
N LYS A 63 -13.87 -2.40 25.55
CA LYS A 63 -12.83 -1.37 25.51
C LYS A 63 -11.93 -1.49 26.73
N ALA A 64 -10.64 -1.56 26.53
CA ALA A 64 -9.63 -1.60 27.59
C ALA A 64 -9.44 -0.25 28.32
N GLY A 65 -10.21 0.77 27.96
CA GLY A 65 -10.20 2.11 28.55
C GLY A 65 -11.00 3.10 27.72
N PRO A 66 -11.32 4.30 28.25
CA PRO A 66 -12.21 5.26 27.61
C PRO A 66 -11.70 5.76 26.25
N ASP A 67 -10.37 5.90 26.10
CA ASP A 67 -9.74 6.37 24.88
C ASP A 67 -9.17 5.22 24.02
N ARG A 68 -9.57 3.99 24.33
CA ARG A 68 -9.14 2.79 23.59
C ARG A 68 -10.25 2.32 22.65
N TRP A 69 -9.86 1.92 21.46
CA TRP A 69 -10.79 1.28 20.53
C TRP A 69 -11.14 -0.13 21.00
N SER A 70 -12.40 -0.49 20.81
CA SER A 70 -12.87 -1.87 20.93
C SER A 70 -12.35 -2.73 19.76
N ILE A 71 -12.55 -4.05 19.87
CA ILE A 71 -12.22 -4.97 18.77
C ILE A 71 -13.03 -4.63 17.51
N ALA A 72 -14.32 -4.34 17.66
CA ALA A 72 -15.18 -3.94 16.54
C ALA A 72 -14.70 -2.64 15.87
N GLU A 73 -14.30 -1.63 16.66
CA GLU A 73 -13.76 -0.37 16.15
C GLU A 73 -12.41 -0.58 15.42
N CYS A 74 -11.53 -1.44 15.94
CA CYS A 74 -10.30 -1.81 15.23
C CYS A 74 -10.59 -2.52 13.89
N ALA A 75 -11.55 -3.44 13.88
CA ALA A 75 -11.94 -4.16 12.69
C ALA A 75 -12.58 -3.25 11.63
N GLU A 76 -13.40 -2.27 12.06
CA GLU A 76 -13.96 -1.25 11.18
C GLU A 76 -12.85 -0.39 10.55
N HIS A 77 -11.91 0.07 11.37
CA HIS A 77 -10.77 0.84 10.89
C HIS A 77 -9.92 0.08 9.86
N ILE A 78 -9.63 -1.20 10.11
CA ILE A 78 -8.93 -2.06 9.13
C ILE A 78 -9.72 -2.09 7.81
N THR A 79 -11.03 -2.33 7.86
CA THR A 79 -11.87 -2.45 6.66
C THR A 79 -11.96 -1.14 5.87
N LEU A 80 -12.09 0.00 6.56
CA LEU A 80 -12.07 1.32 5.93
C LEU A 80 -10.71 1.60 5.25
N SER A 81 -9.64 1.16 5.86
CA SER A 81 -8.27 1.41 5.39
C SER A 81 -7.93 0.64 4.11
N GLU A 82 -8.58 -0.51 3.84
CA GLU A 82 -8.35 -1.29 2.61
C GLU A 82 -8.49 -0.42 1.35
N ASP A 83 -9.61 0.27 1.20
CA ASP A 83 -9.86 1.11 0.03
C ASP A 83 -8.98 2.35 0.00
N LEU A 84 -8.81 3.03 1.14
CA LEU A 84 -8.09 4.28 1.15
C LEU A 84 -6.62 4.08 0.80
N ILE A 85 -6.00 3.05 1.39
CA ILE A 85 -4.58 2.77 1.14
C ILE A 85 -4.39 2.24 -0.28
N PHE A 86 -5.29 1.38 -0.79
CA PHE A 86 -5.21 0.90 -2.17
C PHE A 86 -5.39 2.01 -3.20
N LYS A 87 -6.30 2.97 -2.97
CA LYS A 87 -6.43 4.17 -3.79
C LYS A 87 -5.17 5.01 -3.86
N MET A 88 -4.33 4.98 -2.83
CA MET A 88 -3.04 5.66 -2.88
C MET A 88 -2.04 4.94 -3.79
N ALA A 89 -2.10 3.60 -3.90
CA ALA A 89 -1.33 2.87 -4.90
C ALA A 89 -1.77 3.24 -6.33
N GLU A 90 -3.08 3.31 -6.59
CA GLU A 90 -3.63 3.75 -7.88
C GLU A 90 -3.23 5.21 -8.19
N ARG A 91 -3.29 6.10 -7.18
CA ARG A 91 -2.86 7.48 -7.33
C ARG A 91 -1.37 7.60 -7.62
N ALA A 92 -0.53 6.75 -7.03
CA ALA A 92 0.89 6.72 -7.35
C ALA A 92 1.09 6.43 -8.84
N LEU A 93 0.40 5.45 -9.42
CA LEU A 93 0.50 5.14 -10.85
C LEU A 93 0.03 6.27 -11.78
N ALA A 94 -0.77 7.21 -11.29
CA ALA A 94 -1.27 8.33 -12.08
C ALA A 94 -0.30 9.53 -12.17
N VAL A 95 0.79 9.55 -11.38
CA VAL A 95 1.80 10.61 -11.47
C VAL A 95 2.91 10.23 -12.47
N PRO A 96 3.68 11.20 -13.01
CA PRO A 96 4.78 10.89 -13.92
C PRO A 96 5.81 9.94 -13.30
N ALA A 97 6.30 9.00 -14.10
CA ALA A 97 7.35 8.08 -13.68
C ALA A 97 8.70 8.81 -13.51
N ALA A 98 9.45 8.38 -12.50
CA ALA A 98 10.83 8.79 -12.28
C ALA A 98 11.69 7.55 -12.02
N LYS A 99 12.95 7.59 -12.48
CA LYS A 99 13.88 6.52 -12.17
C LYS A 99 14.13 6.47 -10.66
N ARG A 100 13.89 5.32 -10.03
CA ARG A 100 14.14 5.08 -8.61
C ARG A 100 15.20 3.99 -8.44
N GLU A 101 16.14 4.24 -7.55
CA GLU A 101 17.23 3.29 -7.32
C GLU A 101 16.78 2.13 -6.42
N PRO A 102 17.02 0.86 -6.82
CA PRO A 102 16.59 -0.32 -6.06
C PRO A 102 17.01 -0.30 -4.58
N ALA A 103 18.24 0.10 -4.29
CA ALA A 103 18.73 0.19 -2.90
C ALA A 103 17.91 1.17 -2.03
N VAL A 104 17.28 2.19 -2.64
CA VAL A 104 16.44 3.16 -1.93
C VAL A 104 15.07 2.57 -1.64
N TYR A 105 14.36 2.07 -2.66
CA TYR A 105 13.01 1.58 -2.44
C TYR A 105 12.99 0.28 -1.61
N LEU A 106 13.94 -0.64 -1.78
CA LEU A 106 14.04 -1.85 -0.96
C LEU A 106 14.25 -1.54 0.54
N ARG A 107 15.01 -0.48 0.86
CA ARG A 107 15.14 -0.02 2.24
C ARG A 107 13.82 0.49 2.81
N VAL A 108 13.05 1.23 2.01
CA VAL A 108 11.73 1.74 2.42
C VAL A 108 10.76 0.57 2.61
N ASP A 109 10.79 -0.45 1.75
CA ASP A 109 9.98 -1.67 1.90
C ASP A 109 10.21 -2.32 3.27
N GLN A 110 11.47 -2.55 3.64
CA GLN A 110 11.83 -3.11 4.95
C GLN A 110 11.42 -2.20 6.11
N GLN A 111 11.55 -0.88 5.94
CA GLN A 111 11.15 0.09 6.94
C GLN A 111 9.63 0.06 7.16
N ILE A 112 8.82 -0.02 6.12
CA ILE A 112 7.35 -0.16 6.21
C ILE A 112 7.01 -1.42 7.02
N LEU A 113 7.51 -2.57 6.61
CA LEU A 113 7.21 -3.84 7.26
C LEU A 113 7.63 -3.90 8.73
N LYS A 114 8.72 -3.22 9.09
CA LYS A 114 9.23 -3.17 10.47
C LYS A 114 8.54 -2.11 11.33
N SER A 115 8.39 -0.87 10.81
CA SER A 115 7.89 0.25 11.61
C SER A 115 6.39 0.23 11.80
N MET A 116 5.63 -0.21 10.79
CA MET A 116 4.17 -0.23 10.89
C MET A 116 3.64 -1.19 11.96
N VAL A 117 4.29 -2.33 12.15
CA VAL A 117 3.88 -3.29 13.20
C VAL A 117 4.35 -2.89 14.60
N ASN A 118 5.26 -1.92 14.72
CA ASN A 118 5.68 -1.38 16.01
C ASN A 118 4.55 -0.56 16.62
N ARG A 119 4.05 -0.99 17.80
CA ARG A 119 2.92 -0.39 18.51
C ARG A 119 3.34 0.62 19.60
N ASP A 120 4.64 0.83 19.82
CA ASP A 120 5.14 1.79 20.82
C ASP A 120 4.74 3.24 20.45
N LYS A 121 4.71 3.54 19.16
CA LYS A 121 4.22 4.83 18.65
C LYS A 121 2.75 4.74 18.31
N LYS A 122 1.92 5.50 19.03
CA LYS A 122 0.49 5.64 18.74
C LYS A 122 0.29 6.78 17.74
N GLY A 123 -0.41 6.51 16.64
CA GLY A 123 -0.85 7.50 15.66
C GLY A 123 -2.32 7.86 15.87
N LYS A 124 -2.73 9.05 15.45
CA LYS A 124 -4.16 9.40 15.34
C LYS A 124 -4.66 9.02 13.95
N ALA A 125 -5.77 8.29 13.89
CA ALA A 125 -6.41 7.97 12.62
C ALA A 125 -6.94 9.24 11.94
N PRO A 126 -6.77 9.39 10.62
CA PRO A 126 -7.49 10.40 9.85
C PRO A 126 -9.01 10.28 10.06
N GLU A 127 -9.73 11.39 9.95
CA GLU A 127 -11.18 11.41 10.22
C GLU A 127 -11.95 10.37 9.38
N ALA A 128 -11.60 10.26 8.10
CA ALA A 128 -12.21 9.31 7.17
C ALA A 128 -12.00 7.82 7.54
N LEU A 129 -11.07 7.52 8.44
CA LEU A 129 -10.76 6.17 8.90
C LEU A 129 -11.17 5.92 10.36
N LYS A 130 -11.78 6.90 11.02
CA LYS A 130 -12.32 6.69 12.37
C LYS A 130 -13.53 5.78 12.31
N PRO A 131 -13.67 4.86 13.29
CA PRO A 131 -14.88 4.04 13.41
C PRO A 131 -16.13 4.91 13.52
N SER A 132 -17.15 4.58 12.75
CA SER A 132 -18.42 5.33 12.67
C SER A 132 -19.66 4.44 12.72
N ASN A 133 -19.48 3.13 12.98
CA ASN A 133 -20.52 2.09 12.91
C ASN A 133 -21.12 1.98 11.49
N LYS A 134 -20.29 2.03 10.49
CA LYS A 134 -20.69 1.99 9.08
C LYS A 134 -21.44 0.71 8.70
N TRP A 135 -21.06 -0.42 9.27
CA TRP A 135 -21.70 -1.71 9.00
C TRP A 135 -22.66 -2.09 10.15
N LYS A 136 -23.85 -2.56 9.80
CA LYS A 136 -24.87 -2.97 10.77
C LYS A 136 -24.48 -4.23 11.55
N THR A 137 -23.67 -5.10 10.96
CA THR A 137 -23.23 -6.37 11.56
C THR A 137 -21.75 -6.62 11.29
N MET A 138 -21.12 -7.40 12.17
CA MET A 138 -19.73 -7.86 11.97
C MET A 138 -19.60 -8.70 10.69
N ASP A 139 -20.57 -9.54 10.39
CA ASP A 139 -20.54 -10.38 9.18
C ASP A 139 -20.55 -9.53 7.89
N ALA A 140 -21.35 -8.47 7.84
CA ALA A 140 -21.37 -7.54 6.71
C ALA A 140 -20.02 -6.83 6.56
N MET A 141 -19.39 -6.42 7.65
CA MET A 141 -18.07 -5.81 7.64
C MET A 141 -16.98 -6.80 7.19
N ILE A 142 -17.01 -8.04 7.69
CA ILE A 142 -16.07 -9.10 7.28
C ILE A 142 -16.23 -9.42 5.78
N ALA A 143 -17.44 -9.47 5.28
CA ALA A 143 -17.71 -9.70 3.86
C ALA A 143 -17.11 -8.58 3.00
N ASP A 144 -17.31 -7.31 3.39
CA ASP A 144 -16.75 -6.16 2.68
C ASP A 144 -15.21 -6.14 2.75
N PHE A 145 -14.62 -6.41 3.94
CA PHE A 145 -13.17 -6.57 4.07
C PHE A 145 -12.61 -7.65 3.11
N LYS A 146 -13.24 -8.82 3.07
CA LYS A 146 -12.81 -9.92 2.21
C LYS A 146 -12.85 -9.54 0.73
N GLU A 147 -13.89 -8.84 0.31
CA GLU A 147 -14.04 -8.39 -1.08
C GLU A 147 -12.98 -7.35 -1.47
N ARG A 148 -12.73 -6.36 -0.60
CA ARG A 148 -11.68 -5.33 -0.82
C ARG A 148 -10.29 -5.96 -0.89
N ARG A 149 -9.95 -6.81 0.07
CA ARG A 149 -8.68 -7.53 0.11
C ARG A 149 -8.49 -8.44 -1.10
N LYS A 150 -9.57 -9.08 -1.58
CA LYS A 150 -9.55 -9.87 -2.81
C LYS A 150 -9.16 -9.02 -4.01
N LYS A 151 -9.76 -7.84 -4.17
CA LYS A 151 -9.42 -6.90 -5.26
C LYS A 151 -7.95 -6.51 -5.25
N THR A 152 -7.39 -6.18 -4.07
CA THR A 152 -5.97 -5.87 -3.94
C THR A 152 -5.08 -7.06 -4.33
N ILE A 153 -5.44 -8.26 -3.88
CA ILE A 153 -4.71 -9.50 -4.21
C ILE A 153 -4.73 -9.76 -5.72
N GLU A 154 -5.91 -9.71 -6.36
CA GLU A 154 -6.07 -9.92 -7.80
C GLU A 154 -5.31 -8.87 -8.61
N TRP A 155 -5.27 -7.62 -8.11
CA TRP A 155 -4.49 -6.58 -8.74
C TRP A 155 -2.99 -6.88 -8.68
N VAL A 156 -2.45 -7.25 -7.51
CA VAL A 156 -1.04 -7.62 -7.35
C VAL A 156 -0.69 -8.83 -8.22
N GLU A 157 -1.57 -9.81 -8.29
CA GLU A 157 -1.38 -11.03 -9.08
C GLU A 157 -1.21 -10.73 -10.59
N ARG A 158 -1.95 -9.74 -11.10
CA ARG A 158 -2.10 -9.52 -12.55
C ARG A 158 -1.43 -8.26 -13.07
N THR A 159 -1.05 -7.32 -12.20
CA THR A 159 -0.55 -6.02 -12.68
C THR A 159 0.76 -6.14 -13.43
N ASP A 160 0.82 -5.46 -14.59
CA ASP A 160 2.01 -5.23 -15.39
C ASP A 160 2.47 -3.77 -15.32
N ALA A 161 1.85 -2.97 -14.43
CA ALA A 161 2.16 -1.57 -14.27
C ALA A 161 3.59 -1.33 -13.78
N ASP A 162 4.12 -0.15 -14.05
CA ASP A 162 5.38 0.34 -13.47
C ASP A 162 5.15 0.76 -12.01
N VAL A 163 5.08 -0.23 -11.11
CA VAL A 163 4.72 -0.02 -9.70
C VAL A 163 5.83 0.62 -8.87
N ARG A 164 7.06 0.65 -9.41
CA ARG A 164 8.24 1.20 -8.74
C ARG A 164 8.63 2.58 -9.23
N GLY A 165 8.28 2.91 -10.48
CA GLY A 165 8.64 4.18 -11.10
C GLY A 165 7.80 5.38 -10.64
N HIS A 166 6.67 5.15 -9.99
CA HIS A 166 5.71 6.19 -9.63
C HIS A 166 5.52 6.27 -8.13
N ALA A 167 5.75 7.44 -7.51
CA ALA A 167 5.63 7.62 -6.08
C ALA A 167 4.86 8.90 -5.72
N VAL A 168 4.14 8.87 -4.61
CA VAL A 168 3.43 10.04 -4.06
C VAL A 168 3.85 10.28 -2.60
N PRO A 169 3.75 11.54 -2.12
CA PRO A 169 4.16 11.90 -0.77
C PRO A 169 3.44 11.08 0.31
N HIS A 170 4.21 10.70 1.34
CA HIS A 170 3.72 10.07 2.57
C HIS A 170 4.33 10.77 3.79
N PRO A 171 3.54 11.09 4.84
CA PRO A 171 4.03 11.90 5.96
C PRO A 171 5.17 11.28 6.75
N GLU A 172 5.26 9.95 6.85
CA GLU A 172 6.28 9.24 7.61
C GLU A 172 7.44 8.74 6.74
N PHE A 173 7.15 8.30 5.51
CA PHE A 173 8.14 7.68 4.61
C PHE A 173 8.64 8.62 3.50
N LYS A 174 8.33 9.93 3.57
CA LYS A 174 8.56 10.94 2.55
C LYS A 174 7.70 10.71 1.30
N GLU A 175 7.91 9.61 0.61
CA GLU A 175 7.14 9.17 -0.55
C GLU A 175 7.07 7.65 -0.61
N LEU A 176 5.98 7.13 -1.17
CA LEU A 176 5.77 5.70 -1.40
C LEU A 176 5.37 5.46 -2.85
N ASP A 177 5.95 4.42 -3.45
CA ASP A 177 5.52 3.90 -4.73
C ASP A 177 4.28 3.02 -4.62
N ALA A 178 3.70 2.63 -5.76
CA ALA A 178 2.46 1.84 -5.76
C ALA A 178 2.62 0.49 -5.05
N PHE A 179 3.77 -0.16 -5.18
CA PHE A 179 4.06 -1.41 -4.46
C PHE A 179 4.19 -1.18 -2.95
N GLN A 180 4.85 -0.09 -2.54
CA GLN A 180 5.01 0.27 -1.13
C GLN A 180 3.67 0.58 -0.45
N TRP A 181 2.70 1.16 -1.16
CA TRP A 181 1.35 1.32 -0.65
C TRP A 181 0.64 -0.03 -0.42
N VAL A 182 0.88 -1.02 -1.27
CA VAL A 182 0.37 -2.38 -1.04
C VAL A 182 1.03 -3.05 0.17
N LEU A 183 2.34 -2.90 0.35
CA LEU A 183 3.03 -3.37 1.56
C LEU A 183 2.51 -2.67 2.81
N LEU A 184 2.30 -1.35 2.74
CA LEU A 184 1.73 -0.57 3.82
C LEU A 184 0.33 -1.06 4.21
N LEU A 185 -0.52 -1.40 3.23
CA LEU A 185 -1.85 -1.93 3.47
C LEU A 185 -1.81 -3.23 4.30
N SER A 186 -0.93 -4.16 3.94
CA SER A 186 -0.78 -5.41 4.69
C SER A 186 -0.20 -5.19 6.10
N ALA A 187 0.83 -4.36 6.23
CA ALA A 187 1.47 -4.03 7.50
C ALA A 187 0.52 -3.23 8.43
N HIS A 188 -0.32 -2.36 7.87
CA HIS A 188 -1.36 -1.63 8.59
C HIS A 188 -2.42 -2.59 9.18
N THR A 189 -2.87 -3.55 8.39
CA THR A 189 -3.78 -4.60 8.87
C THR A 189 -3.14 -5.39 10.01
N GLU A 190 -1.88 -5.77 9.90
CA GLU A 190 -1.16 -6.48 10.95
C GLU A 190 -1.01 -5.63 12.23
N ARG A 191 -0.68 -4.34 12.10
CA ARG A 191 -0.62 -3.39 13.21
C ARG A 191 -1.91 -3.39 14.05
N HIS A 192 -3.07 -3.28 13.37
CA HIS A 192 -4.36 -3.21 14.06
C HIS A 192 -4.87 -4.59 14.50
N THR A 193 -4.41 -5.67 13.86
CA THR A 193 -4.59 -7.02 14.39
C THR A 193 -3.83 -7.21 15.73
N LEU A 194 -2.61 -6.72 15.82
CA LEU A 194 -1.87 -6.70 17.11
C LEU A 194 -2.62 -5.89 18.16
N GLN A 195 -3.24 -4.75 17.79
CA GLN A 195 -4.09 -3.98 18.70
C GLN A 195 -5.30 -4.79 19.20
N ILE A 196 -5.95 -5.55 18.33
CA ILE A 196 -7.03 -6.47 18.73
C ILE A 196 -6.52 -7.50 19.73
N LEU A 197 -5.35 -8.07 19.50
CA LEU A 197 -4.75 -9.05 20.42
C LEU A 197 -4.38 -8.42 21.77
N GLU A 198 -3.91 -7.17 21.82
CA GLU A 198 -3.70 -6.41 23.04
C GLU A 198 -5.00 -6.27 23.84
N VAL A 199 -6.11 -5.89 23.17
CA VAL A 199 -7.43 -5.77 23.83
C VAL A 199 -7.90 -7.12 24.39
N ARG A 200 -7.68 -8.22 23.67
CA ARG A 200 -8.04 -9.57 24.11
C ARG A 200 -7.18 -10.09 25.27
N ALA A 201 -5.99 -9.53 25.44
CA ALA A 201 -5.06 -9.91 26.52
C ALA A 201 -5.32 -9.16 27.84
N GLU A 202 -6.25 -8.19 27.88
CA GLU A 202 -6.58 -7.46 29.10
C GLU A 202 -7.20 -8.39 30.15
N GLU A 203 -6.81 -8.23 31.39
CA GLU A 203 -7.30 -9.06 32.52
C GLU A 203 -8.83 -9.00 32.65
N THR A 204 -9.42 -7.86 32.35
CA THR A 204 -10.87 -7.61 32.42
C THR A 204 -11.61 -7.97 31.12
N PHE A 205 -10.94 -8.58 30.13
CA PHE A 205 -11.59 -9.01 28.90
C PHE A 205 -12.69 -10.03 29.19
N PRO A 206 -13.92 -9.89 28.65
CA PRO A 206 -15.03 -10.79 28.94
C PRO A 206 -14.70 -12.24 28.60
N LYS A 207 -14.92 -13.12 29.57
CA LYS A 207 -14.81 -14.57 29.35
C LYS A 207 -16.03 -15.08 28.60
N LYS A 208 -15.86 -16.17 27.85
CA LYS A 208 -17.00 -16.85 27.19
C LYS A 208 -17.92 -17.46 28.23
#